data_acba2dc8b40bd075d6762573c37f2b97
#
_entry.id   acba2dc8b40bd075d6762573c37f2b97
#
_cell.length_a   1.000
_cell.length_b   1.000
_cell.length_c   1.000
_cell.angle_alpha   90.00
_cell.angle_beta   90.00
_cell.angle_gamma   90.00
#
_symmetry.space_group_name_H-M   'P 1'
#
loop_
_entity.id
_entity.type
_entity.pdbx_description
1 polymer ?
#
loop_
_entity_poly.entity_id
_entity_poly.type
_entity_poly.pdbx_seq_one_letter_code
_entity_poly.pdbx_strand_id
1 'polypeptide(L)'
;MKLNQKMSEGAAISKKSMKISYSLFNVHDPAIAPQASRMVVAEVDLSGGTPKLINKKTVYESKDASCRLESQDFYDNDSKMTFTCYEPKGLASAMSIDFATGKIENMSKAPGTYNECEGIFPDGQYTLVEGDRQCDTRGGKRGSGNIDLWKLKLDGTGKDFTRLTYFNDYETGKASNPVVATDGRFMAFQFARTTDPAGVGYGILIYWFRK
;
A
#
# COMPACT_ATOMS: atom_id res chain seq x y z
N MET A 1 19.45 13.75 -4.56
CA MET A 1 20.13 12.70 -3.76
C MET A 1 20.14 11.42 -4.59
N LYS A 2 21.32 10.81 -4.82
CA LYS A 2 21.39 9.50 -5.47
C LYS A 2 21.39 8.42 -4.39
N LEU A 3 20.39 7.57 -4.40
CA LEU A 3 20.45 6.32 -3.64
C LEU A 3 21.27 5.34 -4.49
N ASN A 4 22.35 4.78 -3.93
CA ASN A 4 23.17 3.77 -4.60
C ASN A 4 22.50 2.39 -4.67
N GLN A 5 21.20 2.32 -4.41
CA GLN A 5 20.39 1.10 -4.41
C GLN A 5 19.13 1.33 -5.22
N LYS A 6 18.68 0.30 -5.93
CA LYS A 6 17.41 0.37 -6.63
C LYS A 6 16.27 0.39 -5.60
N MET A 7 15.44 1.43 -5.65
CA MET A 7 14.20 1.49 -4.89
C MET A 7 13.12 0.66 -5.62
N SER A 8 12.28 0.06 -4.85
CA SER A 8 10.98 -0.41 -5.29
C SER A 8 10.02 0.78 -5.39
N GLU A 9 8.82 0.54 -5.78
CA GLU A 9 7.71 1.49 -5.71
C GLU A 9 7.45 1.92 -4.26
N GLY A 10 6.71 3.03 -4.07
CA GLY A 10 6.22 3.47 -2.79
C GLY A 10 7.27 4.12 -1.89
N ALA A 11 7.29 5.44 -1.87
CA ALA A 11 7.92 6.20 -0.80
C ALA A 11 6.83 6.91 0.00
N ALA A 12 6.70 6.60 1.28
CA ALA A 12 5.76 7.25 2.18
C ALA A 12 6.47 8.34 2.98
N ILE A 13 5.84 9.51 3.13
CA ILE A 13 6.33 10.61 3.95
C ILE A 13 5.40 10.76 5.15
N SER A 14 5.98 10.75 6.34
CA SER A 14 5.21 10.94 7.56
C SER A 14 4.64 12.36 7.66
N LYS A 15 3.42 12.48 8.21
CA LYS A 15 2.73 13.76 8.36
C LYS A 15 3.16 14.54 9.61
N LYS A 16 3.85 13.90 10.56
CA LYS A 16 4.15 14.50 11.87
C LYS A 16 5.62 14.54 12.22
N SER A 17 6.42 13.55 11.84
CA SER A 17 7.77 13.36 12.37
C SER A 17 8.89 13.47 11.35
N MET A 18 8.63 14.04 10.17
CA MET A 18 9.63 14.23 9.11
C MET A 18 10.39 12.92 8.76
N LYS A 19 9.69 11.80 8.78
CA LYS A 19 10.23 10.51 8.37
C LYS A 19 9.83 10.19 6.94
N ILE A 20 10.65 9.40 6.29
CA ILE A 20 10.34 8.78 5.00
C ILE A 20 10.53 7.27 5.13
N SER A 21 9.62 6.53 4.56
CA SER A 21 9.78 5.09 4.33
C SER A 21 9.95 4.80 2.85
N TYR A 22 10.75 3.80 2.53
CA TYR A 22 10.93 3.30 1.17
C TYR A 22 11.36 1.83 1.19
N SER A 23 11.05 1.14 0.12
CA SER A 23 11.44 -0.26 -0.05
C SER A 23 12.65 -0.37 -0.97
N LEU A 24 13.53 -1.34 -0.68
CA LEU A 24 14.75 -1.61 -1.43
C LEU A 24 14.73 -3.02 -2.01
N PHE A 25 15.20 -3.14 -3.25
CA PHE A 25 15.48 -4.44 -3.84
C PHE A 25 16.70 -5.09 -3.19
N ASN A 26 16.68 -6.41 -3.06
CA ASN A 26 17.86 -7.16 -2.72
C ASN A 26 18.72 -7.31 -3.98
N VAL A 27 19.81 -6.51 -4.06
CA VAL A 27 20.72 -6.51 -5.23
C VAL A 27 21.89 -7.48 -5.08
N HIS A 28 22.00 -8.21 -3.96
CA HIS A 28 23.16 -9.02 -3.64
C HIS A 28 23.00 -10.50 -3.99
N ASP A 29 21.80 -10.94 -4.32
CA ASP A 29 21.56 -12.32 -4.74
C ASP A 29 20.88 -12.36 -6.11
N PRO A 30 21.64 -12.62 -7.20
CA PRO A 30 21.06 -12.72 -8.54
C PRO A 30 20.16 -13.96 -8.72
N ALA A 31 20.18 -14.92 -7.81
CA ALA A 31 19.30 -16.08 -7.83
C ALA A 31 17.93 -15.79 -7.24
N ILE A 32 17.83 -14.75 -6.41
CA ILE A 32 16.55 -14.21 -5.95
C ILE A 32 16.15 -13.13 -6.96
N ALA A 33 15.04 -13.33 -7.69
CA ALA A 33 14.51 -12.33 -8.60
C ALA A 33 14.55 -10.94 -7.95
N PRO A 34 14.76 -9.83 -8.70
CA PRO A 34 14.92 -8.49 -8.16
C PRO A 34 13.59 -8.03 -7.50
N GLN A 35 13.36 -8.49 -6.29
CA GLN A 35 12.19 -8.17 -5.50
C GLN A 35 12.59 -7.25 -4.35
N ALA A 36 11.76 -6.24 -4.07
CA ALA A 36 11.95 -5.40 -2.90
C ALA A 36 11.80 -6.28 -1.66
N SER A 37 12.88 -6.44 -0.93
CA SER A 37 12.95 -7.35 0.21
C SER A 37 13.09 -6.63 1.53
N ARG A 38 13.40 -5.32 1.53
CA ARG A 38 13.60 -4.53 2.75
C ARG A 38 12.82 -3.24 2.73
N MET A 39 12.22 -2.90 3.86
CA MET A 39 11.69 -1.57 4.13
C MET A 39 12.62 -0.81 5.06
N VAL A 40 12.91 0.43 4.69
CA VAL A 40 13.76 1.35 5.44
C VAL A 40 12.94 2.56 5.86
N VAL A 41 13.10 2.97 7.11
CA VAL A 41 12.62 4.26 7.60
C VAL A 41 13.84 5.14 7.88
N ALA A 42 13.78 6.39 7.47
CA ALA A 42 14.81 7.38 7.70
C ALA A 42 14.18 8.71 8.15
N GLU A 43 14.94 9.54 8.83
CA GLU A 43 14.56 10.91 9.11
C GLU A 43 15.02 11.84 7.99
N VAL A 44 14.24 12.88 7.72
CA VAL A 44 14.59 13.92 6.74
C VAL A 44 15.17 15.12 7.46
N ASP A 45 16.46 15.36 7.30
CA ASP A 45 17.15 16.53 7.79
C ASP A 45 17.13 17.64 6.73
N LEU A 46 16.55 18.78 7.06
CA LEU A 46 16.47 19.99 6.23
C LEU A 46 17.40 21.11 6.68
N SER A 47 18.19 20.94 7.75
CA SER A 47 18.99 22.01 8.37
C SER A 47 20.07 22.60 7.45
N GLY A 48 20.55 21.84 6.49
CA GLY A 48 21.65 22.24 5.57
C GLY A 48 21.20 22.79 4.22
N GLY A 49 19.94 23.18 4.03
CA GLY A 49 19.40 23.70 2.76
C GLY A 49 19.21 22.63 1.66
N THR A 50 19.85 21.49 1.76
CA THR A 50 19.63 20.33 0.89
C THR A 50 19.13 19.16 1.72
N PRO A 51 17.96 18.55 1.40
CA PRO A 51 17.42 17.44 2.16
C PRO A 51 18.39 16.26 2.22
N LYS A 52 18.58 15.71 3.43
CA LYS A 52 19.41 14.52 3.67
C LYS A 52 18.59 13.48 4.42
N LEU A 53 18.84 12.21 4.13
CA LEU A 53 18.29 11.10 4.91
C LEU A 53 19.31 10.68 5.96
N ILE A 54 18.94 10.83 7.22
CA ILE A 54 19.72 10.45 8.40
C ILE A 54 19.00 9.35 9.18
N ASN A 55 19.65 8.75 10.15
CA ASN A 55 19.09 7.74 11.05
C ASN A 55 18.34 6.59 10.33
N LYS A 56 18.90 6.12 9.21
CA LYS A 56 18.30 5.06 8.40
C LYS A 56 18.25 3.75 9.17
N LYS A 57 17.07 3.16 9.26
CA LYS A 57 16.85 1.87 9.92
C LYS A 57 16.06 0.94 9.01
N THR A 58 16.56 -0.29 8.79
CA THR A 58 15.74 -1.36 8.23
C THR A 58 14.71 -1.77 9.29
N VAL A 59 13.44 -1.60 8.98
CA VAL A 59 12.33 -1.90 9.90
C VAL A 59 11.72 -3.26 9.65
N TYR A 60 11.82 -3.74 8.40
CA TYR A 60 11.43 -5.09 8.05
C TYR A 60 12.26 -5.60 6.87
N GLU A 61 12.54 -6.89 6.87
CA GLU A 61 13.20 -7.60 5.77
C GLU A 61 12.47 -8.92 5.51
N SER A 62 12.02 -9.11 4.28
CA SER A 62 11.48 -10.40 3.84
C SER A 62 12.61 -11.39 3.66
N LYS A 63 12.50 -12.55 4.28
CA LYS A 63 13.56 -13.57 4.28
C LYS A 63 13.62 -14.38 2.98
N ASP A 64 12.59 -14.27 2.16
CA ASP A 64 12.46 -15.01 0.91
C ASP A 64 11.72 -14.21 -0.15
N ALA A 65 11.61 -14.77 -1.34
CA ALA A 65 10.92 -14.16 -2.47
C ALA A 65 9.37 -14.23 -2.36
N SER A 66 8.84 -14.70 -1.22
CA SER A 66 7.38 -14.86 -1.04
C SER A 66 6.65 -13.54 -0.86
N CYS A 67 7.39 -12.45 -0.57
CA CYS A 67 6.80 -11.16 -0.27
C CYS A 67 7.66 -10.02 -0.84
N ARG A 68 7.22 -9.40 -1.93
CA ARG A 68 7.77 -8.14 -2.40
C ARG A 68 7.10 -7.01 -1.63
N LEU A 69 7.90 -6.15 -1.03
CA LEU A 69 7.45 -5.12 -0.11
C LEU A 69 7.24 -3.78 -0.81
N GLU A 70 6.14 -3.13 -0.50
CA GLU A 70 5.86 -1.75 -0.86
C GLU A 70 5.39 -0.96 0.35
N SER A 71 6.13 0.10 0.70
CA SER A 71 5.75 1.01 1.79
C SER A 71 4.58 1.86 1.36
N GLN A 72 3.56 2.03 2.23
CA GLN A 72 2.37 2.80 1.89
C GLN A 72 2.24 4.08 2.73
N ASP A 73 1.74 4.04 3.95
CA ASP A 73 1.54 5.28 4.72
C ASP A 73 1.80 5.07 6.23
N PHE A 74 2.21 6.15 6.90
CA PHE A 74 2.38 6.18 8.35
C PHE A 74 1.05 6.46 9.04
N TYR A 75 0.84 5.85 10.21
CA TYR A 75 -0.35 6.10 11.05
C TYR A 75 -0.04 5.95 12.54
N ASP A 76 -1.05 6.17 13.38
CA ASP A 76 -0.94 6.12 14.84
C ASP A 76 0.22 7.02 15.36
N ASN A 77 0.16 8.30 14.99
CA ASN A 77 1.21 9.29 15.28
C ASN A 77 2.61 8.89 14.74
N ASP A 78 2.66 8.29 13.56
CA ASP A 78 3.88 7.79 12.90
C ASP A 78 4.62 6.68 13.70
N SER A 79 3.93 6.04 14.65
CA SER A 79 4.45 4.87 15.37
C SER A 79 4.27 3.56 14.58
N LYS A 80 3.39 3.57 13.59
CA LYS A 80 3.07 2.43 12.74
C LYS A 80 3.05 2.82 11.28
N MET A 81 3.11 1.82 10.41
CA MET A 81 3.03 2.00 8.97
C MET A 81 2.29 0.84 8.33
N THR A 82 1.46 1.14 7.32
CA THR A 82 0.92 0.14 6.39
C THR A 82 1.91 -0.13 5.28
N PHE A 83 1.89 -1.34 4.78
CA PHE A 83 2.65 -1.75 3.61
C PHE A 83 1.95 -2.89 2.88
N THR A 84 2.27 -3.06 1.62
CA THR A 84 1.78 -4.19 0.83
C THR A 84 2.85 -5.25 0.74
N CYS A 85 2.44 -6.50 0.95
CA CYS A 85 3.21 -7.69 0.64
C CYS A 85 2.65 -8.30 -0.63
N TYR A 86 3.35 -8.15 -1.76
CA TYR A 86 2.99 -8.81 -3.01
C TYR A 86 3.51 -10.24 -2.99
N GLU A 87 2.59 -11.15 -3.07
CA GLU A 87 2.82 -12.59 -3.03
C GLU A 87 2.93 -13.16 -4.45
N PRO A 88 3.48 -14.38 -4.61
CA PRO A 88 3.45 -15.08 -5.90
C PRO A 88 2.03 -15.21 -6.46
N LYS A 89 1.93 -15.39 -7.78
CA LYS A 89 0.66 -15.56 -8.50
C LYS A 89 -0.22 -14.31 -8.58
N GLY A 90 0.36 -13.12 -8.34
CA GLY A 90 -0.38 -11.86 -8.46
C GLY A 90 -1.35 -11.60 -7.32
N LEU A 91 -1.07 -12.13 -6.14
CA LEU A 91 -1.81 -11.86 -4.91
C LEU A 91 -1.12 -10.77 -4.11
N ALA A 92 -1.84 -10.15 -3.17
CA ALA A 92 -1.29 -9.14 -2.27
C ALA A 92 -2.00 -9.15 -0.91
N SER A 93 -1.24 -8.88 0.14
CA SER A 93 -1.76 -8.75 1.50
C SER A 93 -1.51 -7.34 2.04
N ALA A 94 -2.57 -6.74 2.59
CA ALA A 94 -2.49 -5.49 3.35
C ALA A 94 -1.88 -5.79 4.72
N MET A 95 -0.72 -5.19 5.00
CA MET A 95 0.09 -5.44 6.18
C MET A 95 0.28 -4.17 7.01
N SER A 96 0.64 -4.34 8.27
CA SER A 96 1.09 -3.26 9.14
C SER A 96 2.32 -3.66 9.93
N ILE A 97 3.15 -2.67 10.28
CA ILE A 97 4.27 -2.81 11.21
C ILE A 97 4.17 -1.78 12.32
N ASP A 98 4.40 -2.21 13.54
CA ASP A 98 4.59 -1.37 14.73
C ASP A 98 6.09 -1.18 14.96
N PHE A 99 6.58 0.06 14.93
CA PHE A 99 8.02 0.34 15.00
C PHE A 99 8.64 0.14 16.38
N ALA A 100 7.83 0.24 17.44
CA ALA A 100 8.31 0.08 18.81
C ALA A 100 8.56 -1.39 19.14
N THR A 101 7.67 -2.26 18.67
CA THR A 101 7.71 -3.70 18.99
C THR A 101 8.30 -4.55 17.87
N GLY A 102 8.34 -4.02 16.63
CA GLY A 102 8.66 -4.76 15.42
C GLY A 102 7.57 -5.76 15.00
N LYS A 103 6.38 -5.71 15.65
CA LYS A 103 5.27 -6.62 15.33
C LYS A 103 4.75 -6.32 13.93
N ILE A 104 4.68 -7.37 13.12
CA ILE A 104 4.06 -7.35 11.80
C ILE A 104 2.73 -8.08 11.87
N GLU A 105 1.72 -7.50 11.24
CA GLU A 105 0.37 -8.03 11.25
C GLU A 105 -0.28 -7.93 9.87
N ASN A 106 -0.90 -9.02 9.42
CA ASN A 106 -1.74 -9.01 8.23
C ASN A 106 -3.10 -8.41 8.59
N MET A 107 -3.41 -7.24 8.02
CA MET A 107 -4.65 -6.52 8.28
C MET A 107 -5.81 -7.06 7.45
N SER A 108 -5.54 -7.57 6.25
CA SER A 108 -6.59 -8.06 5.34
C SER A 108 -7.17 -9.42 5.78
N LYS A 109 -6.37 -10.29 6.42
CA LYS A 109 -6.78 -11.66 6.84
C LYS A 109 -7.53 -12.44 5.74
N ALA A 110 -7.17 -12.23 4.48
CA ALA A 110 -7.87 -12.78 3.32
C ALA A 110 -6.89 -13.50 2.40
N PRO A 111 -6.45 -14.72 2.75
CA PRO A 111 -5.52 -15.48 1.93
C PRO A 111 -6.12 -15.78 0.56
N GLY A 112 -5.28 -15.77 -0.48
CA GLY A 112 -5.71 -16.06 -1.84
C GLY A 112 -6.43 -14.91 -2.54
N THR A 113 -6.35 -13.69 -2.02
CA THR A 113 -6.93 -12.48 -2.61
C THR A 113 -5.86 -11.42 -2.88
N TYR A 114 -6.19 -10.42 -3.69
CA TYR A 114 -5.40 -9.23 -3.87
C TYR A 114 -5.91 -8.14 -2.93
N ASN A 115 -5.05 -7.64 -2.04
CA ASN A 115 -5.36 -6.53 -1.13
C ASN A 115 -4.12 -5.66 -0.99
N GLU A 116 -4.03 -4.62 -1.79
CA GLU A 116 -2.96 -3.63 -1.77
C GLU A 116 -3.37 -2.44 -0.89
N CYS A 117 -2.56 -2.12 0.12
CA CYS A 117 -2.77 -0.91 0.92
C CYS A 117 -2.52 0.33 0.08
N GLU A 118 -3.28 1.38 0.41
CA GLU A 118 -3.13 2.72 -0.14
C GLU A 118 -3.19 3.79 0.97
N GLY A 119 -3.80 4.93 0.73
CA GLY A 119 -3.88 6.02 1.68
C GLY A 119 -4.60 5.69 2.98
N ILE A 120 -4.17 6.30 4.08
CA ILE A 120 -4.79 6.18 5.39
C ILE A 120 -5.76 7.34 5.64
N PHE A 121 -6.92 7.04 6.21
CA PHE A 121 -7.89 8.03 6.64
C PHE A 121 -7.32 8.92 7.75
N PRO A 122 -7.70 10.21 7.81
CA PRO A 122 -7.09 11.16 8.77
C PRO A 122 -7.25 10.78 10.24
N ASP A 123 -8.27 9.97 10.58
CA ASP A 123 -8.48 9.45 11.93
C ASP A 123 -7.48 8.32 12.30
N GLY A 124 -6.73 7.81 11.33
CA GLY A 124 -5.76 6.73 11.50
C GLY A 124 -6.38 5.35 11.76
N GLN A 125 -7.71 5.23 11.68
CA GLN A 125 -8.40 3.97 11.98
C GLN A 125 -8.59 3.07 10.75
N TYR A 126 -8.56 3.64 9.55
CA TYR A 126 -8.84 2.93 8.31
C TYR A 126 -7.79 3.22 7.25
N THR A 127 -7.57 2.25 6.37
CA THR A 127 -6.83 2.42 5.12
C THR A 127 -7.73 2.16 3.92
N LEU A 128 -7.41 2.77 2.79
CA LEU A 128 -7.93 2.33 1.49
C LEU A 128 -7.18 1.08 1.05
N VAL A 129 -7.87 0.21 0.35
CA VAL A 129 -7.31 -1.02 -0.21
C VAL A 129 -7.81 -1.19 -1.64
N GLU A 130 -6.92 -1.44 -2.57
CA GLU A 130 -7.22 -2.03 -3.86
C GLU A 130 -7.46 -3.52 -3.67
N GLY A 131 -8.67 -4.01 -3.92
CA GLY A 131 -8.99 -5.39 -3.59
C GLY A 131 -9.90 -6.08 -4.60
N ASP A 132 -9.68 -7.39 -4.75
CA ASP A 132 -10.45 -8.27 -5.62
C ASP A 132 -11.46 -9.15 -4.87
N ARG A 133 -11.81 -8.77 -3.63
CA ARG A 133 -12.70 -9.54 -2.73
C ARG A 133 -14.09 -9.81 -3.32
N GLN A 134 -14.61 -8.91 -4.18
CA GLN A 134 -15.87 -9.10 -4.89
C GLN A 134 -15.85 -10.33 -5.81
N CYS A 135 -14.68 -10.79 -6.24
CA CYS A 135 -14.54 -11.98 -7.08
C CYS A 135 -14.97 -13.27 -6.35
N ASP A 136 -14.99 -13.29 -5.00
CA ASP A 136 -15.48 -14.44 -4.23
C ASP A 136 -16.95 -14.77 -4.50
N THR A 137 -17.76 -13.74 -4.67
CA THR A 137 -19.21 -13.89 -4.87
C THR A 137 -19.61 -14.05 -6.34
N ARG A 138 -18.71 -13.71 -7.25
CA ARG A 138 -19.00 -13.64 -8.69
C ARG A 138 -18.30 -14.71 -9.53
N GLY A 139 -17.35 -15.45 -8.94
CA GLY A 139 -16.53 -16.40 -9.68
C GLY A 139 -15.57 -15.74 -10.67
N GLY A 140 -15.22 -14.46 -10.46
CA GLY A 140 -14.35 -13.68 -11.32
C GLY A 140 -12.87 -14.04 -11.20
N LYS A 141 -12.08 -13.56 -12.18
CA LYS A 141 -10.63 -13.71 -12.18
C LYS A 141 -10.01 -12.79 -11.13
N ARG A 142 -9.12 -13.32 -10.30
CA ARG A 142 -8.42 -12.57 -9.25
C ARG A 142 -7.22 -11.77 -9.76
N GLY A 143 -6.75 -10.85 -8.92
CA GLY A 143 -5.53 -10.07 -9.10
C GLY A 143 -5.79 -8.61 -9.48
N SER A 144 -4.71 -7.84 -9.64
CA SER A 144 -4.72 -6.37 -9.84
C SER A 144 -5.50 -5.87 -11.06
N GLY A 145 -5.86 -6.75 -11.99
CA GLY A 145 -6.75 -6.41 -13.11
C GLY A 145 -8.23 -6.30 -12.72
N ASN A 146 -8.64 -6.89 -11.60
CA ASN A 146 -10.06 -7.03 -11.23
C ASN A 146 -10.31 -6.46 -9.83
N ILE A 147 -9.89 -5.24 -9.61
CA ILE A 147 -9.93 -4.55 -8.32
C ILE A 147 -11.01 -3.47 -8.26
N ASP A 148 -11.54 -3.30 -7.08
CA ASP A 148 -12.29 -2.15 -6.63
C ASP A 148 -11.64 -1.55 -5.38
N LEU A 149 -12.10 -0.38 -4.97
CA LEU A 149 -11.63 0.28 -3.76
C LEU A 149 -12.47 -0.15 -2.56
N TRP A 150 -11.75 -0.47 -1.49
CA TRP A 150 -12.32 -0.90 -0.22
C TRP A 150 -11.77 -0.05 0.91
N LYS A 151 -12.56 0.10 1.96
CA LYS A 151 -12.15 0.67 3.24
C LYS A 151 -11.93 -0.46 4.23
N LEU A 152 -10.71 -0.59 4.77
CA LEU A 152 -10.32 -1.61 5.73
C LEU A 152 -9.99 -0.96 7.07
N LYS A 153 -10.55 -1.48 8.15
CA LYS A 153 -10.18 -1.07 9.50
C LYS A 153 -8.83 -1.64 9.92
N LEU A 154 -7.99 -0.80 10.52
CA LEU A 154 -6.64 -1.14 10.96
C LEU A 154 -6.62 -1.76 12.37
N ASP A 155 -7.57 -2.63 12.68
CA ASP A 155 -7.67 -3.33 13.97
C ASP A 155 -7.10 -4.76 13.96
N GLY A 156 -6.54 -5.19 12.83
CA GLY A 156 -5.96 -6.51 12.66
C GLY A 156 -6.96 -7.66 12.58
N THR A 157 -8.26 -7.40 12.59
CA THR A 157 -9.28 -8.45 12.51
C THR A 157 -9.58 -8.93 11.11
N GLY A 158 -9.38 -8.06 10.09
CA GLY A 158 -9.74 -8.30 8.70
C GLY A 158 -11.26 -8.42 8.46
N LYS A 159 -12.08 -8.01 9.43
CA LYS A 159 -13.55 -8.18 9.37
C LYS A 159 -14.30 -6.94 8.88
N ASP A 160 -13.79 -5.75 9.21
CA ASP A 160 -14.41 -4.48 8.80
C ASP A 160 -13.84 -4.04 7.47
N PHE A 161 -14.41 -4.60 6.41
CA PHE A 161 -14.11 -4.30 5.01
C PHE A 161 -15.37 -3.78 4.33
N THR A 162 -15.34 -2.54 3.89
CA THR A 162 -16.47 -1.91 3.17
C THR A 162 -16.07 -1.60 1.73
N ARG A 163 -16.79 -2.16 0.76
CA ARG A 163 -16.58 -1.85 -0.66
C ARG A 163 -17.09 -0.44 -0.98
N LEU A 164 -16.26 0.36 -1.63
CA LEU A 164 -16.53 1.76 -1.95
C LEU A 164 -16.86 1.99 -3.43
N THR A 165 -16.27 1.19 -4.32
CA THR A 165 -16.52 1.28 -5.76
C THR A 165 -17.03 -0.03 -6.32
N TYR A 166 -17.70 0.03 -7.49
CA TYR A 166 -18.36 -1.10 -8.12
C TYR A 166 -18.04 -1.18 -9.61
N PHE A 167 -16.89 -0.64 -10.04
CA PHE A 167 -16.50 -0.63 -11.46
C PHE A 167 -16.22 -2.04 -11.98
N ASN A 168 -15.72 -2.93 -11.13
CA ASN A 168 -15.48 -4.31 -11.49
C ASN A 168 -16.76 -5.15 -11.62
N ASP A 169 -17.91 -4.57 -11.28
CA ASP A 169 -19.22 -5.17 -11.58
C ASP A 169 -19.56 -5.09 -13.07
N TYR A 170 -18.91 -4.19 -13.78
CA TYR A 170 -18.96 -4.04 -15.23
C TYR A 170 -17.67 -4.63 -15.78
N GLU A 171 -17.75 -5.60 -16.66
CA GLU A 171 -16.69 -6.52 -17.13
C GLU A 171 -15.35 -5.87 -17.56
N THR A 172 -15.30 -4.56 -17.72
CA THR A 172 -14.12 -3.86 -18.26
C THR A 172 -13.52 -2.79 -17.32
N GLY A 173 -14.12 -2.54 -16.17
CA GLY A 173 -13.70 -1.45 -15.27
C GLY A 173 -12.95 -1.89 -14.03
N LYS A 174 -11.97 -1.09 -13.62
CA LYS A 174 -11.31 -1.18 -12.31
C LYS A 174 -11.08 0.22 -11.73
N ALA A 175 -10.96 0.32 -10.41
CA ALA A 175 -10.57 1.53 -9.71
C ALA A 175 -9.24 1.30 -8.99
N SER A 176 -8.30 2.23 -9.11
CA SER A 176 -6.94 2.11 -8.59
C SER A 176 -6.34 3.44 -8.11
N ASN A 177 -5.19 3.36 -7.42
CA ASN A 177 -4.40 4.49 -6.94
C ASN A 177 -5.22 5.52 -6.13
N PRO A 178 -5.95 5.11 -5.09
CA PRO A 178 -6.76 6.02 -4.32
C PRO A 178 -5.94 6.81 -3.30
N VAL A 179 -6.29 8.08 -3.11
CA VAL A 179 -5.78 8.93 -2.05
C VAL A 179 -6.93 9.56 -1.29
N VAL A 180 -6.83 9.61 0.04
CA VAL A 180 -7.82 10.26 0.91
C VAL A 180 -7.45 11.73 1.09
N ALA A 181 -8.43 12.63 0.99
CA ALA A 181 -8.23 14.03 1.34
C ALA A 181 -7.86 14.19 2.82
N THR A 182 -7.03 15.18 3.14
CA THR A 182 -6.55 15.43 4.51
C THR A 182 -7.65 15.72 5.52
N ASP A 183 -8.83 16.14 5.05
CA ASP A 183 -10.03 16.37 5.87
C ASP A 183 -10.98 15.15 5.91
N GLY A 184 -10.63 14.07 5.21
CA GLY A 184 -11.40 12.83 5.18
C GLY A 184 -12.75 12.89 4.46
N ARG A 185 -13.06 14.00 3.75
CA ARG A 185 -14.37 14.17 3.12
C ARG A 185 -14.52 13.46 1.79
N PHE A 186 -13.42 13.23 1.10
CA PHE A 186 -13.44 12.56 -0.20
C PHE A 186 -12.15 11.76 -0.43
N MET A 187 -12.19 10.87 -1.40
CA MET A 187 -11.01 10.28 -2.02
C MET A 187 -10.97 10.62 -3.50
N ALA A 188 -9.77 10.77 -4.04
CA ALA A 188 -9.49 10.80 -5.46
C ALA A 188 -8.90 9.46 -5.87
N PHE A 189 -9.26 8.95 -7.05
CA PHE A 189 -8.77 7.67 -7.54
C PHE A 189 -8.80 7.61 -9.06
N GLN A 190 -8.08 6.68 -9.61
CA GLN A 190 -7.97 6.45 -11.04
C GLN A 190 -9.01 5.43 -11.52
N PHE A 191 -9.65 5.71 -12.64
CA PHE A 191 -10.45 4.73 -13.39
C PHE A 191 -9.62 4.16 -14.54
N ALA A 192 -9.61 2.85 -14.69
CA ALA A 192 -8.91 2.14 -15.76
C ALA A 192 -9.73 0.93 -16.25
N ARG A 193 -9.29 0.31 -17.34
CA ARG A 193 -9.82 -0.99 -17.79
C ARG A 193 -9.09 -2.13 -17.08
N THR A 194 -9.76 -3.27 -16.94
CA THR A 194 -9.18 -4.48 -16.33
C THR A 194 -7.93 -4.97 -17.05
N THR A 195 -7.77 -4.64 -18.34
CA THR A 195 -6.63 -5.01 -19.19
C THR A 195 -5.48 -4.00 -19.15
N ASP A 196 -5.68 -2.82 -18.57
CA ASP A 196 -4.64 -1.79 -18.55
C ASP A 196 -3.56 -2.13 -17.53
N PRO A 197 -2.29 -1.80 -17.81
CA PRO A 197 -1.21 -1.91 -16.85
C PRO A 197 -1.48 -1.08 -15.58
N ALA A 198 -0.76 -1.38 -14.51
CA ALA A 198 -0.75 -0.53 -13.32
C ALA A 198 -0.29 0.89 -13.66
N GLY A 199 -0.90 1.90 -13.02
CA GLY A 199 -0.58 3.31 -13.25
C GLY A 199 -1.17 3.90 -14.54
N VAL A 200 -1.86 3.13 -15.37
CA VAL A 200 -2.57 3.62 -16.56
C VAL A 200 -4.03 3.84 -16.25
N GLY A 201 -4.57 5.02 -16.59
CA GLY A 201 -5.98 5.33 -16.39
C GLY A 201 -6.52 6.37 -17.35
N TYR A 202 -7.85 6.49 -17.38
CA TYR A 202 -8.59 7.38 -18.30
C TYR A 202 -9.02 8.69 -17.64
N GLY A 203 -8.72 8.86 -16.36
CA GLY A 203 -9.05 10.06 -15.62
C GLY A 203 -9.06 9.83 -14.12
N ILE A 204 -9.20 10.93 -13.37
CA ILE A 204 -9.31 10.93 -11.92
C ILE A 204 -10.78 11.14 -11.57
N LEU A 205 -11.31 10.28 -10.74
CA LEU A 205 -12.65 10.37 -10.18
C LEU A 205 -12.59 10.77 -8.71
N ILE A 206 -13.66 11.43 -8.24
CA ILE A 206 -13.81 11.85 -6.84
C ILE A 206 -15.00 11.12 -6.24
N TYR A 207 -14.76 10.45 -5.11
CA TYR A 207 -15.79 9.84 -4.30
C TYR A 207 -15.95 10.63 -3.00
N TRP A 208 -17.15 11.12 -2.74
CA TRP A 208 -17.48 11.85 -1.52
C TRP A 208 -18.00 10.91 -0.44
N PHE A 209 -17.34 10.87 0.71
CA PHE A 209 -17.84 10.14 1.85
C PHE A 209 -19.05 10.90 2.44
N ARG A 210 -20.17 10.21 2.58
CA ARG A 210 -21.33 10.78 3.28
C ARG A 210 -21.02 10.89 4.77
N LYS A 211 -21.41 12.03 5.35
CA LYS A 211 -21.36 12.22 6.81
C LYS A 211 -22.41 11.36 7.47
#